data_4a4620a9458498864b8c95c953a2a9f9
#
_entry.id   4a4620a9458498864b8c95c953a2a9f9
#
_cell.length_a   1.000
_cell.length_b   1.000
_cell.length_c   1.000
_cell.angle_alpha   90.00
_cell.angle_beta   90.00
_cell.angle_gamma   90.00
#
_symmetry.space_group_name_H-M   'P 1'
#
loop_
_entity.id
_entity.type
_entity.pdbx_description
1 polymer ?
#
loop_
_entity_poly.entity_id
_entity_poly.type
_entity_poly.pdbx_seq_one_letter_code
_entity_poly.pdbx_strand_id
1 'polypeptide(L)'
;DIMCLPHVIPVHQGRAAEQVLDHILIKDGMVVPGNTHFDTTKAHIEFRGGRAIDCTIEEGRDATIEHPFKGNIDLNLLEKSYDKYGKDKIAYVLITVTCNSGGGQPVSMENIKEVSDFCRDKHLRLLFDAARFAENAFFIYKREKGYQDKTLLEIAQEMFSYADGATMSCKKDGLANIGGFLI
;
A
#
# COMPACT_ATOMS: atom_id res chain seq x y z
N ASP A 1 14.04 -6.94 11.62
CA ASP A 1 14.35 -5.54 11.29
C ASP A 1 14.23 -5.18 9.80
N ILE A 2 13.37 -5.90 9.06
CA ILE A 2 13.16 -5.63 7.62
C ILE A 2 12.31 -4.36 7.43
N MET A 3 11.25 -4.21 8.22
CA MET A 3 10.28 -3.14 8.04
C MET A 3 10.60 -1.87 8.82
N CYS A 4 11.58 -1.90 9.72
CA CYS A 4 12.09 -0.75 10.51
C CYS A 4 11.02 0.04 11.29
N LEU A 5 9.85 -0.54 11.52
CA LEU A 5 8.76 0.05 12.29
C LEU A 5 8.77 -0.50 13.73
N PRO A 6 8.48 0.34 14.76
CA PRO A 6 8.83 0.00 16.15
C PRO A 6 7.84 -0.93 16.87
N HIS A 7 6.61 -1.04 16.37
CA HIS A 7 5.53 -1.76 17.06
C HIS A 7 4.95 -2.86 16.19
N VAL A 8 4.84 -4.08 16.69
CA VAL A 8 4.28 -5.22 15.97
C VAL A 8 3.13 -5.82 16.77
N ILE A 9 1.95 -5.90 16.15
CA ILE A 9 0.77 -6.55 16.71
C ILE A 9 0.51 -7.82 15.90
N PRO A 10 0.83 -9.01 16.42
CA PRO A 10 0.60 -10.26 15.71
C PRO A 10 -0.90 -10.57 15.63
N VAL A 11 -1.31 -11.09 14.48
CA VAL A 11 -2.68 -11.56 14.22
C VAL A 11 -2.65 -12.89 13.47
N HIS A 12 -3.77 -13.59 13.40
CA HIS A 12 -3.79 -14.94 12.79
C HIS A 12 -3.60 -14.90 11.25
N GLN A 13 -3.91 -13.78 10.59
CA GLN A 13 -3.67 -13.57 9.14
C GLN A 13 -3.88 -12.10 8.75
N GLY A 14 -3.47 -11.72 7.53
CA GLY A 14 -3.53 -10.32 7.05
C GLY A 14 -4.91 -9.66 7.16
N ARG A 15 -5.99 -10.37 6.79
CA ARG A 15 -7.35 -9.80 6.93
C ARG A 15 -7.75 -9.46 8.35
N ALA A 16 -7.14 -10.06 9.35
CA ALA A 16 -7.36 -9.66 10.74
C ALA A 16 -6.60 -8.38 11.07
N ALA A 17 -5.41 -8.16 10.48
CA ALA A 17 -4.70 -6.89 10.58
C ALA A 17 -5.53 -5.75 9.94
N GLU A 18 -6.09 -5.98 8.74
CA GLU A 18 -7.01 -5.04 8.08
C GLU A 18 -8.20 -4.70 8.97
N GLN A 19 -8.86 -5.70 9.53
CA GLN A 19 -10.02 -5.49 10.39
C GLN A 19 -9.68 -4.65 11.64
N VAL A 20 -8.56 -4.92 12.30
CA VAL A 20 -8.11 -4.15 13.48
C VAL A 20 -7.80 -2.71 13.08
N LEU A 21 -7.05 -2.52 12.00
CA LEU A 21 -6.68 -1.22 11.47
C LEU A 21 -7.93 -0.38 11.15
N ASP A 22 -8.83 -0.93 10.36
CA ASP A 22 -10.02 -0.22 9.88
C ASP A 22 -11.02 0.05 11.01
N HIS A 23 -11.08 -0.84 12.01
CA HIS A 23 -11.90 -0.60 13.21
C HIS A 23 -11.45 0.64 13.99
N ILE A 24 -10.15 0.92 13.98
CA ILE A 24 -9.56 2.05 14.72
C ILE A 24 -9.62 3.33 13.90
N LEU A 25 -9.30 3.25 12.59
CA LEU A 25 -9.06 4.43 11.76
C LEU A 25 -10.27 4.89 10.97
N ILE A 26 -11.20 3.99 10.60
CA ILE A 26 -12.32 4.31 9.72
C ILE A 26 -13.59 4.62 10.55
N LYS A 27 -14.16 5.78 10.26
CA LYS A 27 -15.51 6.18 10.70
C LYS A 27 -16.45 6.22 9.49
N ASP A 28 -17.73 6.12 9.73
CA ASP A 28 -18.75 6.20 8.69
C ASP A 28 -18.58 7.42 7.77
N GLY A 29 -18.66 7.17 6.46
CA GLY A 29 -18.50 8.18 5.42
C GLY A 29 -17.06 8.62 5.14
N MET A 30 -16.04 8.00 5.75
CA MET A 30 -14.64 8.22 5.38
C MET A 30 -14.26 7.47 4.10
N VAL A 31 -13.14 7.86 3.49
CA VAL A 31 -12.59 7.23 2.29
C VAL A 31 -11.14 6.80 2.51
N VAL A 32 -10.73 5.78 1.77
CA VAL A 32 -9.35 5.30 1.70
C VAL A 32 -8.91 5.32 0.24
N PRO A 33 -8.19 6.36 -0.21
CA PRO A 33 -7.57 6.35 -1.53
C PRO A 33 -6.33 5.43 -1.53
N GLY A 34 -6.07 4.78 -2.67
CA GLY A 34 -4.90 3.91 -2.82
C GLY A 34 -4.72 3.46 -4.26
N ASN A 35 -3.74 2.59 -4.53
CA ASN A 35 -3.78 1.82 -5.76
C ASN A 35 -4.94 0.81 -5.70
N THR A 36 -5.08 -0.12 -6.66
CA THR A 36 -6.25 -1.01 -6.64
C THR A 36 -6.30 -1.84 -5.36
N HIS A 37 -7.36 -1.66 -4.57
CA HIS A 37 -7.53 -2.34 -3.30
C HIS A 37 -7.75 -3.85 -3.47
N PHE A 38 -7.21 -4.62 -2.54
CA PHE A 38 -7.52 -6.04 -2.45
C PHE A 38 -8.96 -6.25 -1.96
N ASP A 39 -9.57 -7.38 -2.30
CA ASP A 39 -10.98 -7.65 -2.03
C ASP A 39 -11.33 -7.62 -0.53
N THR A 40 -10.50 -8.21 0.33
CA THR A 40 -10.74 -8.19 1.79
C THR A 40 -10.50 -6.80 2.38
N THR A 41 -9.51 -6.07 1.90
CA THR A 41 -9.25 -4.68 2.29
C THR A 41 -10.46 -3.80 1.99
N LYS A 42 -10.97 -3.88 0.75
CA LYS A 42 -12.18 -3.15 0.35
C LYS A 42 -13.38 -3.54 1.20
N ALA A 43 -13.58 -4.84 1.44
CA ALA A 43 -14.68 -5.34 2.26
C ALA A 43 -14.63 -4.81 3.70
N HIS A 44 -13.44 -4.76 4.33
CA HIS A 44 -13.29 -4.23 5.69
C HIS A 44 -13.54 -2.71 5.75
N ILE A 45 -13.04 -1.95 4.77
CA ILE A 45 -13.32 -0.52 4.64
C ILE A 45 -14.84 -0.27 4.54
N GLU A 46 -15.51 -1.00 3.64
CA GLU A 46 -16.95 -0.86 3.41
C GLU A 46 -17.77 -1.32 4.62
N PHE A 47 -17.35 -2.38 5.31
CA PHE A 47 -17.99 -2.86 6.55
C PHE A 47 -17.98 -1.80 7.65
N ARG A 48 -16.99 -0.89 7.65
CA ARG A 48 -16.91 0.25 8.58
C ARG A 48 -17.67 1.49 8.11
N GLY A 49 -18.45 1.40 7.02
CA GLY A 49 -19.13 2.55 6.41
C GLY A 49 -18.22 3.46 5.61
N GLY A 50 -16.99 3.04 5.37
CA GLY A 50 -16.03 3.75 4.52
C GLY A 50 -16.18 3.41 3.04
N ARG A 51 -15.33 4.01 2.21
CA ARG A 51 -15.23 3.71 0.78
C ARG A 51 -13.79 3.65 0.32
N ALA A 52 -13.42 2.58 -0.37
CA ALA A 52 -12.17 2.45 -1.10
C ALA A 52 -12.22 3.27 -2.41
N ILE A 53 -11.18 4.03 -2.70
CA ILE A 53 -11.04 4.84 -3.91
C ILE A 53 -9.78 4.39 -4.66
N ASP A 54 -9.96 3.74 -5.82
CA ASP A 54 -8.84 3.27 -6.62
C ASP A 54 -8.26 4.41 -7.46
N CYS A 55 -6.99 4.74 -7.17
CA CYS A 55 -6.20 5.79 -7.81
C CYS A 55 -5.03 5.21 -8.63
N THR A 56 -5.17 4.01 -9.17
CA THR A 56 -4.13 3.38 -10.01
C THR A 56 -3.95 4.14 -11.32
N ILE A 57 -2.71 4.24 -11.80
CA ILE A 57 -2.40 4.83 -13.12
C ILE A 57 -3.18 4.15 -14.25
N GLU A 58 -3.36 4.84 -15.37
CA GLU A 58 -4.12 4.34 -16.52
C GLU A 58 -3.54 3.03 -17.07
N GLU A 59 -2.22 2.94 -17.20
CA GLU A 59 -1.52 1.75 -17.66
C GLU A 59 -1.79 0.52 -16.76
N GLY A 60 -2.03 0.76 -15.47
CA GLY A 60 -2.40 -0.30 -14.52
C GLY A 60 -3.78 -0.90 -14.75
N ARG A 61 -4.65 -0.19 -15.48
CA ARG A 61 -6.02 -0.60 -15.80
C ARG A 61 -6.18 -1.26 -17.15
N ASP A 62 -5.17 -1.14 -18.01
CA ASP A 62 -5.15 -1.72 -19.35
C ASP A 62 -4.07 -2.80 -19.46
N ALA A 63 -4.50 -4.07 -19.64
CA ALA A 63 -3.59 -5.20 -19.75
C ALA A 63 -2.74 -5.17 -21.04
N THR A 64 -3.14 -4.40 -22.05
CA THR A 64 -2.44 -4.31 -23.34
C THR A 64 -1.29 -3.31 -23.35
N ILE A 65 -1.25 -2.38 -22.38
CA ILE A 65 -0.19 -1.39 -22.26
C ILE A 65 0.98 -1.98 -21.48
N GLU A 66 2.19 -1.91 -22.02
CA GLU A 66 3.40 -2.26 -21.28
C GLU A 66 3.86 -1.08 -20.41
N HIS A 67 4.05 -1.34 -19.12
CA HIS A 67 4.62 -0.38 -18.18
C HIS A 67 5.35 -1.12 -17.05
N PRO A 68 6.55 -0.67 -16.64
CA PRO A 68 7.36 -1.39 -15.65
C PRO A 68 6.73 -1.47 -14.25
N PHE A 69 5.89 -0.49 -13.88
CA PHE A 69 5.30 -0.33 -12.54
C PHE A 69 3.81 0.00 -12.62
N LYS A 70 3.02 -0.94 -13.10
CA LYS A 70 1.57 -0.78 -13.29
C LYS A 70 0.78 -0.68 -11.98
N GLY A 71 1.42 -0.97 -10.84
CA GLY A 71 0.84 -0.79 -9.51
C GLY A 71 0.92 0.64 -8.97
N ASN A 72 1.54 1.57 -9.67
CA ASN A 72 1.69 2.95 -9.22
C ASN A 72 0.34 3.66 -8.98
N ILE A 73 0.35 4.59 -8.02
CA ILE A 73 -0.74 5.54 -7.79
C ILE A 73 -0.60 6.72 -8.76
N ASP A 74 -1.70 7.10 -9.39
CA ASP A 74 -1.84 8.37 -10.11
C ASP A 74 -2.05 9.50 -9.10
N LEU A 75 -1.05 10.37 -8.96
CA LEU A 75 -1.09 11.51 -8.04
C LEU A 75 -2.19 12.51 -8.36
N ASN A 76 -2.58 12.65 -9.63
CA ASN A 76 -3.70 13.52 -10.00
C ASN A 76 -5.03 12.96 -9.50
N LEU A 77 -5.22 11.63 -9.52
CA LEU A 77 -6.41 11.00 -8.95
C LEU A 77 -6.40 11.07 -7.42
N LEU A 78 -5.23 10.93 -6.81
CA LEU A 78 -5.07 11.08 -5.36
C LEU A 78 -5.39 12.51 -4.93
N GLU A 79 -4.87 13.52 -5.62
CA GLU A 79 -5.15 14.94 -5.37
C GLU A 79 -6.63 15.27 -5.56
N LYS A 80 -7.25 14.81 -6.65
CA LYS A 80 -8.71 14.94 -6.86
C LYS A 80 -9.53 14.32 -5.72
N SER A 81 -9.06 13.20 -5.16
CA SER A 81 -9.71 12.57 -4.01
C SER A 81 -9.58 13.46 -2.77
N TYR A 82 -8.39 14.04 -2.54
CA TYR A 82 -8.16 14.97 -1.45
C TYR A 82 -9.03 16.23 -1.58
N ASP A 83 -9.07 16.83 -2.76
CA ASP A 83 -9.88 18.04 -3.02
C ASP A 83 -11.38 17.78 -2.83
N LYS A 84 -11.83 16.60 -3.20
CA LYS A 84 -13.25 16.22 -3.10
C LYS A 84 -13.69 15.94 -1.67
N TYR A 85 -12.88 15.22 -0.88
CA TYR A 85 -13.28 14.72 0.42
C TYR A 85 -12.68 15.52 1.58
N GLY A 86 -11.53 16.14 1.39
CA GLY A 86 -10.80 16.85 2.43
C GLY A 86 -10.08 15.91 3.41
N LYS A 87 -9.11 16.46 4.15
CA LYS A 87 -8.29 15.73 5.11
C LYS A 87 -9.10 14.92 6.12
N ASP A 88 -10.16 15.50 6.68
CA ASP A 88 -10.93 14.90 7.77
C ASP A 88 -11.76 13.69 7.33
N LYS A 89 -11.96 13.52 6.03
CA LYS A 89 -12.67 12.38 5.45
C LYS A 89 -11.76 11.33 4.86
N ILE A 90 -10.45 11.56 4.77
CA ILE A 90 -9.49 10.54 4.35
C ILE A 90 -8.94 9.88 5.62
N ALA A 91 -9.23 8.58 5.79
CA ALA A 91 -8.78 7.84 6.94
C ALA A 91 -7.26 7.60 6.90
N TYR A 92 -6.77 7.18 5.75
CA TYR A 92 -5.37 6.99 5.38
C TYR A 92 -5.25 6.79 3.86
N VAL A 93 -4.04 6.87 3.32
CA VAL A 93 -3.72 6.46 1.94
C VAL A 93 -3.09 5.07 2.00
N LEU A 94 -3.47 4.18 1.07
CA LEU A 94 -2.98 2.80 1.05
C LEU A 94 -2.19 2.52 -0.22
N ILE A 95 -0.99 1.95 -0.08
CA ILE A 95 -0.25 1.33 -1.18
C ILE A 95 -0.17 -0.18 -0.95
N THR A 96 -0.72 -0.96 -1.87
CA THR A 96 -0.57 -2.42 -1.89
C THR A 96 0.67 -2.80 -2.71
N VAL A 97 1.64 -3.42 -2.08
CA VAL A 97 2.91 -3.85 -2.68
C VAL A 97 3.10 -5.38 -2.58
N THR A 98 3.11 -6.09 -3.72
CA THR A 98 2.71 -5.66 -5.08
C THR A 98 1.19 -5.51 -5.16
N CYS A 99 0.70 -4.70 -6.10
CA CYS A 99 -0.74 -4.47 -6.29
C CYS A 99 -1.45 -5.75 -6.77
N ASN A 100 -1.97 -6.55 -5.84
CA ASN A 100 -2.52 -7.88 -6.12
C ASN A 100 -3.70 -7.84 -7.10
N SER A 101 -4.65 -6.96 -6.89
CA SER A 101 -5.87 -6.85 -7.73
C SER A 101 -5.57 -6.35 -9.14
N GLY A 102 -4.42 -5.68 -9.35
CA GLY A 102 -3.90 -5.33 -10.66
C GLY A 102 -3.11 -6.46 -11.34
N GLY A 103 -3.13 -7.70 -10.79
CA GLY A 103 -2.36 -8.83 -11.31
C GLY A 103 -0.95 -8.93 -10.72
N GLY A 104 -0.74 -8.51 -9.48
CA GLY A 104 0.57 -8.54 -8.81
C GLY A 104 1.54 -7.48 -9.36
N GLN A 105 1.04 -6.37 -9.85
CA GLN A 105 1.84 -5.33 -10.48
C GLN A 105 2.65 -4.53 -9.45
N PRO A 106 3.96 -4.31 -9.69
CA PRO A 106 4.81 -3.60 -8.75
C PRO A 106 4.56 -2.09 -8.74
N VAL A 107 4.94 -1.49 -7.62
CA VAL A 107 5.00 -0.04 -7.39
C VAL A 107 6.46 0.39 -7.37
N SER A 108 6.80 1.47 -8.09
CA SER A 108 8.16 2.02 -8.12
C SER A 108 8.51 2.72 -6.81
N MET A 109 9.80 2.78 -6.48
CA MET A 109 10.27 3.57 -5.33
C MET A 109 10.00 5.06 -5.54
N GLU A 110 10.15 5.56 -6.76
CA GLU A 110 9.83 6.94 -7.12
C GLU A 110 8.37 7.28 -6.74
N ASN A 111 7.42 6.44 -7.15
CA ASN A 111 6.01 6.66 -6.83
C ASN A 111 5.72 6.54 -5.32
N ILE A 112 6.38 5.61 -4.62
CA ILE A 112 6.27 5.51 -3.16
C ILE A 112 6.72 6.83 -2.49
N LYS A 113 7.84 7.41 -2.95
CA LYS A 113 8.35 8.70 -2.45
C LYS A 113 7.36 9.84 -2.70
N GLU A 114 6.89 9.97 -3.94
CA GLU A 114 5.93 11.01 -4.33
C GLU A 114 4.64 10.94 -3.50
N VAL A 115 4.09 9.73 -3.32
CA VAL A 115 2.89 9.54 -2.49
C VAL A 115 3.17 9.84 -1.02
N SER A 116 4.35 9.47 -0.50
CA SER A 116 4.76 9.80 0.86
C SER A 116 4.89 11.32 1.06
N ASP A 117 5.50 12.02 0.11
CA ASP A 117 5.64 13.47 0.15
C ASP A 117 4.27 14.16 0.09
N PHE A 118 3.36 13.69 -0.78
CA PHE A 118 1.98 14.15 -0.81
C PHE A 118 1.29 13.94 0.55
N CYS A 119 1.40 12.74 1.13
CA CYS A 119 0.77 12.44 2.41
C CYS A 119 1.30 13.34 3.54
N ARG A 120 2.62 13.57 3.58
CA ARG A 120 3.25 14.47 4.57
C ARG A 120 2.76 15.92 4.41
N ASP A 121 2.73 16.44 3.17
CA ASP A 121 2.24 17.79 2.88
C ASP A 121 0.78 17.98 3.33
N LYS A 122 -0.06 16.99 3.08
CA LYS A 122 -1.49 17.00 3.43
C LYS A 122 -1.77 16.52 4.87
N HIS A 123 -0.74 16.14 5.62
CA HIS A 123 -0.86 15.54 6.96
C HIS A 123 -1.79 14.32 7.00
N LEU A 124 -1.66 13.46 6.00
CA LEU A 124 -2.31 12.16 5.89
C LEU A 124 -1.36 11.05 6.33
N ARG A 125 -1.90 9.90 6.74
CA ARG A 125 -1.12 8.69 6.98
C ARG A 125 -0.94 7.91 5.68
N LEU A 126 0.26 7.40 5.45
CA LEU A 126 0.55 6.44 4.40
C LEU A 126 0.75 5.05 5.01
N LEU A 127 -0.08 4.09 4.62
CA LEU A 127 0.01 2.71 5.07
C LEU A 127 0.27 1.76 3.89
N PHE A 128 0.96 0.65 4.17
CA PHE A 128 1.18 -0.40 3.18
C PHE A 128 0.34 -1.66 3.48
N ASP A 129 -0.24 -2.25 2.43
CA ASP A 129 -0.47 -3.69 2.42
C ASP A 129 0.82 -4.35 1.90
N ALA A 130 1.57 -4.92 2.84
CA ALA A 130 2.93 -5.40 2.61
C ALA A 130 3.00 -6.91 2.29
N ALA A 131 1.89 -7.54 1.93
CA ALA A 131 1.82 -8.98 1.73
C ALA A 131 2.88 -9.54 0.76
N ARG A 132 3.28 -8.75 -0.25
CA ARG A 132 4.29 -9.10 -1.25
C ARG A 132 5.40 -8.05 -1.40
N PHE A 133 5.85 -7.53 -0.27
CA PHE A 133 6.88 -6.48 -0.24
C PHE A 133 8.22 -6.93 -0.83
N ALA A 134 8.61 -8.20 -0.65
CA ALA A 134 9.87 -8.71 -1.16
C ALA A 134 9.84 -8.87 -2.68
N GLU A 135 8.71 -9.31 -3.24
CA GLU A 135 8.48 -9.28 -4.69
C GLU A 135 8.58 -7.85 -5.23
N ASN A 136 7.97 -6.88 -4.55
CA ASN A 136 8.03 -5.48 -4.97
C ASN A 136 9.47 -4.94 -4.94
N ALA A 137 10.22 -5.22 -3.88
CA ALA A 137 11.63 -4.85 -3.77
C ALA A 137 12.47 -5.48 -4.90
N PHE A 138 12.18 -6.74 -5.27
CA PHE A 138 12.84 -7.39 -6.40
C PHE A 138 12.54 -6.71 -7.75
N PHE A 139 11.30 -6.27 -7.98
CA PHE A 139 10.96 -5.54 -9.19
C PHE A 139 11.61 -4.16 -9.24
N ILE A 140 11.71 -3.45 -8.12
CA ILE A 140 12.47 -2.19 -8.03
C ILE A 140 13.94 -2.46 -8.39
N TYR A 141 14.58 -3.45 -7.77
CA TYR A 141 15.94 -3.86 -8.10
C TYR A 141 16.13 -4.12 -9.59
N LYS A 142 15.19 -4.83 -10.23
CA LYS A 142 15.28 -5.24 -11.63
C LYS A 142 14.98 -4.13 -12.64
N ARG A 143 14.07 -3.22 -12.32
CA ARG A 143 13.46 -2.32 -13.31
C ARG A 143 13.72 -0.84 -13.05
N GLU A 144 13.98 -0.43 -11.80
CA GLU A 144 14.15 0.97 -11.44
C GLU A 144 15.62 1.35 -11.45
N LYS A 145 15.96 2.40 -12.24
CA LYS A 145 17.35 2.85 -12.38
C LYS A 145 17.92 3.32 -11.04
N GLY A 146 19.14 2.91 -10.72
CA GLY A 146 19.86 3.33 -9.51
C GLY A 146 19.66 2.38 -8.32
N TYR A 147 18.94 1.27 -8.50
CA TYR A 147 18.71 0.28 -7.44
C TYR A 147 19.50 -1.02 -7.61
N GLN A 148 20.25 -1.18 -8.73
CA GLN A 148 20.95 -2.41 -9.05
C GLN A 148 22.15 -2.69 -8.13
N ASP A 149 22.70 -1.68 -7.48
CA ASP A 149 23.83 -1.81 -6.54
C ASP A 149 23.37 -2.02 -5.08
N LYS A 150 22.05 -1.99 -4.83
CA LYS A 150 21.46 -2.22 -3.51
C LYS A 150 21.05 -3.68 -3.31
N THR A 151 21.11 -4.16 -2.09
CA THR A 151 20.49 -5.43 -1.70
C THR A 151 18.97 -5.31 -1.63
N LEU A 152 18.26 -6.43 -1.77
CA LEU A 152 16.80 -6.44 -1.61
C LEU A 152 16.35 -5.99 -0.22
N LEU A 153 17.18 -6.26 0.80
CA LEU A 153 16.93 -5.80 2.17
C LEU A 153 16.97 -4.27 2.27
N GLU A 154 18.00 -3.64 1.71
CA GLU A 154 18.11 -2.18 1.69
C GLU A 154 16.95 -1.51 0.93
N ILE A 155 16.52 -2.12 -0.19
CA ILE A 155 15.37 -1.63 -0.94
C ILE A 155 14.08 -1.76 -0.11
N ALA A 156 13.87 -2.91 0.54
CA ALA A 156 12.70 -3.11 1.40
C ALA A 156 12.70 -2.13 2.58
N GLN A 157 13.83 -1.93 3.24
CA GLN A 157 13.97 -0.96 4.33
C GLN A 157 13.69 0.48 3.86
N GLU A 158 14.19 0.85 2.67
CA GLU A 158 13.89 2.15 2.07
C GLU A 158 12.39 2.29 1.79
N MET A 159 11.72 1.27 1.22
CA MET A 159 10.26 1.30 1.02
C MET A 159 9.52 1.60 2.33
N PHE A 160 9.80 0.83 3.38
CA PHE A 160 9.09 0.99 4.66
C PHE A 160 9.43 2.30 5.38
N SER A 161 10.56 2.94 5.10
CA SER A 161 10.90 4.25 5.67
C SER A 161 9.95 5.37 5.25
N TYR A 162 9.17 5.16 4.19
CA TYR A 162 8.17 6.10 3.68
C TYR A 162 6.78 5.88 4.25
N ALA A 163 6.52 4.75 4.95
CA ALA A 163 5.21 4.41 5.48
C ALA A 163 5.11 4.68 6.99
N ASP A 164 3.92 5.03 7.45
CA ASP A 164 3.59 5.20 8.87
C ASP A 164 3.21 3.87 9.54
N GLY A 165 2.95 2.83 8.75
CA GLY A 165 2.59 1.51 9.22
C GLY A 165 2.28 0.55 8.06
N ALA A 166 2.06 -0.71 8.39
CA ALA A 166 1.71 -1.71 7.39
C ALA A 166 0.87 -2.85 7.96
N THR A 167 0.04 -3.44 7.10
CA THR A 167 -0.56 -4.76 7.33
C THR A 167 0.24 -5.82 6.58
N MET A 168 0.41 -6.99 7.19
CA MET A 168 1.14 -8.11 6.59
C MET A 168 0.36 -9.41 6.67
N SER A 169 0.26 -10.10 5.54
CA SER A 169 -0.14 -11.50 5.47
C SER A 169 1.10 -12.37 5.28
N CYS A 170 1.47 -13.14 6.28
CA CYS A 170 2.65 -14.00 6.22
C CYS A 170 2.49 -15.20 5.25
N LYS A 171 1.30 -15.39 4.68
CA LYS A 171 1.02 -16.48 3.73
C LYS A 171 1.55 -16.25 2.31
N LYS A 172 2.20 -15.13 2.04
CA LYS A 172 2.81 -14.77 0.75
C LYS A 172 4.34 -14.73 0.93
N ASP A 173 4.95 -13.56 0.90
CA ASP A 173 6.40 -13.43 1.05
C ASP A 173 6.94 -13.91 2.39
N GLY A 174 6.10 -13.97 3.42
CA GLY A 174 6.46 -14.58 4.71
C GLY A 174 6.57 -16.10 4.69
N LEU A 175 6.17 -16.78 3.60
CA LEU A 175 6.28 -18.24 3.38
C LEU A 175 5.69 -19.10 4.51
N ALA A 176 4.72 -18.59 5.26
CA ALA A 176 4.05 -19.28 6.36
C ALA A 176 2.66 -19.80 5.94
N ASN A 177 2.21 -20.90 6.58
CA ASN A 177 0.87 -21.43 6.32
C ASN A 177 -0.23 -20.52 6.85
N ILE A 178 0.04 -19.83 7.96
CA ILE A 178 -0.87 -18.88 8.62
C ILE A 178 -0.03 -17.82 9.32
N GLY A 179 -0.65 -16.70 9.62
CA GLY A 179 -0.02 -15.61 10.33
C GLY A 179 -0.15 -14.28 9.60
N GLY A 180 -0.06 -13.23 10.36
CA GLY A 180 -0.03 -11.85 9.90
C GLY A 180 0.30 -10.92 11.06
N PHE A 181 0.47 -9.67 10.76
CA PHE A 181 0.67 -8.64 11.76
C PHE A 181 0.27 -7.26 11.23
N LEU A 182 -0.02 -6.38 12.16
CA LEU A 182 -0.09 -4.94 11.99
C LEU A 182 1.16 -4.33 12.61
N ILE A 183 1.79 -3.39 11.94
CA ILE A 183 3.03 -2.76 12.34
C ILE A 183 2.94 -1.24 12.14
#